data_01927bc7c25195bb9d399d6d73ef6abb
#
_entry.id   01927bc7c25195bb9d399d6d73ef6abb
#
_cell.length_a   1.000
_cell.length_b   1.000
_cell.length_c   1.000
_cell.angle_alpha   90.00
_cell.angle_beta   90.00
_cell.angle_gamma   90.00
#
_symmetry.space_group_name_H-M   'P 1'
#
loop_
_entity.id
_entity.type
_entity.pdbx_description
1 polymer ?
#
loop_
_entity_poly.entity_id
_entity_poly.type
_entity_poly.pdbx_seq_one_letter_code
_entity_poly.pdbx_strand_id
1 'polypeptide(L)'
;MVTCDLAAESRATVAIPWATQRRGRGDPGRVTLATRYPLGLLRAWSYPYPPFSCVVYPRPIRTPLPPPSPGAQTDHHHGDSGQEDFAGLRPRQISDPTRHIAWKAVARRSDEQVLLVKQFSGGASDELWLDWSLTPVDRGEEDRLSILAGWILAADEQQARYGLRLPGQQIAPSQGNTHRASCLQALALYGESRPTGGH
;
A
#
# COMPACT_ATOMS: atom_id res chain seq x y z
N MET A 1 -32.07 3.28 -8.87
CA MET A 1 -32.92 3.97 -7.89
C MET A 1 -33.04 3.06 -6.68
N VAL A 2 -32.83 3.59 -5.48
CA VAL A 2 -32.96 2.83 -4.22
C VAL A 2 -34.23 3.35 -3.53
N THR A 3 -35.06 2.45 -3.01
CA THR A 3 -36.27 2.77 -2.28
C THR A 3 -36.13 2.35 -0.84
N CYS A 4 -36.58 3.16 0.09
CA CYS A 4 -36.64 2.82 1.51
C CYS A 4 -37.92 3.34 2.12
N ASP A 5 -38.48 2.63 3.09
CA ASP A 5 -39.55 3.10 3.93
C ASP A 5 -38.97 3.77 5.17
N LEU A 6 -39.53 4.94 5.50
CA LEU A 6 -39.09 5.73 6.64
C LEU A 6 -40.27 6.00 7.54
N ALA A 7 -40.27 5.44 8.75
CA ALA A 7 -41.29 5.71 9.74
C ALA A 7 -41.14 7.13 10.31
N ALA A 8 -42.25 7.66 10.90
CA ALA A 8 -42.20 8.97 11.53
C ALA A 8 -41.11 9.02 12.60
N GLU A 9 -40.38 10.14 12.69
CA GLU A 9 -39.33 10.42 13.66
C GLU A 9 -38.17 9.37 13.67
N SER A 10 -37.99 8.64 12.56
CA SER A 10 -36.96 7.64 12.43
C SER A 10 -35.80 8.07 11.49
N ARG A 11 -34.68 7.35 11.56
CA ARG A 11 -33.52 7.53 10.68
C ARG A 11 -33.25 6.23 9.93
N ALA A 12 -32.97 6.34 8.65
CA ALA A 12 -32.50 5.22 7.86
C ALA A 12 -31.20 5.59 7.14
N THR A 13 -30.26 4.63 7.10
CA THR A 13 -29.03 4.74 6.30
C THR A 13 -29.23 3.96 5.02
N VAL A 14 -29.11 4.64 3.88
CA VAL A 14 -29.33 4.06 2.57
C VAL A 14 -28.02 4.07 1.79
N ALA A 15 -27.56 2.90 1.35
CA ALA A 15 -26.41 2.77 0.47
C ALA A 15 -26.85 3.07 -0.98
N ILE A 16 -26.32 4.13 -1.56
CA ILE A 16 -26.57 4.51 -2.95
C ILE A 16 -25.35 4.11 -3.79
N PRO A 17 -25.49 3.16 -4.73
CA PRO A 17 -24.40 2.82 -5.63
C PRO A 17 -24.07 4.00 -6.55
N TRP A 18 -22.82 4.39 -6.57
CA TRP A 18 -22.30 5.43 -7.43
C TRP A 18 -21.30 4.82 -8.42
N ALA A 19 -21.64 4.89 -9.72
CA ALA A 19 -20.76 4.42 -10.77
C ALA A 19 -19.69 5.48 -11.05
N THR A 20 -18.44 5.17 -10.75
CA THR A 20 -17.30 6.04 -11.02
C THR A 20 -16.59 5.59 -12.30
N GLN A 21 -16.22 6.54 -13.15
CA GLN A 21 -15.53 6.26 -14.41
C GLN A 21 -14.04 6.57 -14.36
N ARG A 22 -13.60 7.36 -13.39
CA ARG A 22 -12.23 7.81 -13.23
C ARG A 22 -11.79 7.68 -11.79
N ARG A 23 -10.51 7.39 -11.58
CA ARG A 23 -9.91 7.46 -10.24
C ARG A 23 -9.75 8.93 -9.81
N GLY A 24 -9.42 9.12 -8.54
CA GLY A 24 -9.13 10.43 -7.99
C GLY A 24 -10.19 10.92 -7.02
N ARG A 25 -10.25 12.21 -6.82
CA ARG A 25 -11.27 12.82 -5.97
C ARG A 25 -12.60 12.83 -6.71
N GLY A 26 -13.58 12.16 -6.12
CA GLY A 26 -14.93 12.08 -6.62
C GLY A 26 -15.90 12.87 -5.75
N ASP A 27 -16.78 13.61 -6.41
CA ASP A 27 -17.92 14.25 -5.79
C ASP A 27 -19.19 13.57 -6.32
N PRO A 28 -20.03 12.97 -5.47
CA PRO A 28 -21.27 12.35 -5.92
C PRO A 28 -22.26 13.36 -6.51
N GLY A 29 -22.03 14.64 -6.26
CA GLY A 29 -22.87 15.71 -6.79
C GLY A 29 -24.28 15.70 -6.20
N ARG A 30 -25.25 16.08 -7.03
CA ARG A 30 -26.64 16.20 -6.65
C ARG A 30 -27.31 14.85 -6.49
N VAL A 31 -27.85 14.57 -5.30
CA VAL A 31 -28.72 13.42 -5.03
C VAL A 31 -30.18 13.85 -5.19
N THR A 32 -30.99 13.01 -5.82
CA THR A 32 -32.46 13.29 -5.92
C THR A 32 -33.19 12.44 -4.89
N LEU A 33 -33.85 13.09 -3.96
CA LEU A 33 -34.77 12.48 -3.02
C LEU A 33 -36.20 12.73 -3.50
N ALA A 34 -36.99 11.68 -3.63
CA ALA A 34 -38.40 11.84 -4.10
C ALA A 34 -39.32 10.95 -3.27
N THR A 35 -40.53 11.47 -3.00
CA THR A 35 -41.59 10.73 -2.32
C THR A 35 -42.94 10.93 -3.04
N ARG A 36 -43.79 9.93 -2.91
CA ARG A 36 -45.19 9.97 -3.32
C ARG A 36 -46.17 9.72 -2.17
N TYR A 37 -45.65 9.70 -0.96
CA TYR A 37 -46.47 9.51 0.26
C TYR A 37 -47.36 10.74 0.49
N PRO A 38 -48.63 10.58 1.06
CA PRO A 38 -49.22 9.32 1.52
C PRO A 38 -50.04 8.57 0.46
N LEU A 39 -50.68 9.21 -0.47
CA LEU A 39 -51.68 8.61 -1.35
C LEU A 39 -51.15 8.30 -2.76
N GLY A 40 -49.91 8.60 -3.06
CA GLY A 40 -49.34 8.41 -4.40
C GLY A 40 -49.82 9.41 -5.47
N LEU A 41 -50.74 10.31 -5.12
CA LEU A 41 -51.34 11.28 -6.06
C LEU A 41 -50.39 12.43 -6.41
N LEU A 42 -49.56 12.83 -5.44
CA LEU A 42 -48.60 13.91 -5.60
C LEU A 42 -47.19 13.39 -5.46
N ARG A 43 -46.27 14.02 -6.16
CA ARG A 43 -44.84 13.74 -6.05
C ARG A 43 -44.16 14.98 -5.51
N ALA A 44 -43.45 14.82 -4.38
CA ALA A 44 -42.52 15.80 -3.86
C ALA A 44 -41.08 15.32 -4.11
N TRP A 45 -40.15 16.25 -4.36
CA TRP A 45 -38.76 15.94 -4.54
C TRP A 45 -37.85 17.04 -3.98
N SER A 46 -36.63 16.65 -3.65
CA SER A 46 -35.58 17.55 -3.18
C SER A 46 -34.24 17.14 -3.80
N TYR A 47 -33.32 18.07 -3.86
CA TYR A 47 -32.00 17.91 -4.44
C TYR A 47 -30.93 18.27 -3.41
N PRO A 48 -30.65 17.40 -2.40
CA PRO A 48 -29.58 17.64 -1.50
C PRO A 48 -28.23 17.51 -2.20
N TYR A 49 -27.29 18.38 -1.83
CA TYR A 49 -25.88 18.32 -2.19
C TYR A 49 -25.10 17.92 -0.95
N PRO A 50 -24.75 16.65 -0.79
CA PRO A 50 -24.00 16.22 0.37
C PRO A 50 -22.58 16.79 0.32
N PRO A 51 -22.10 17.49 1.38
CA PRO A 51 -20.79 18.15 1.39
C PRO A 51 -19.66 17.16 1.70
N PHE A 52 -19.57 16.07 0.98
CA PHE A 52 -18.46 15.12 1.13
C PHE A 52 -17.87 14.74 -0.23
N SER A 53 -16.59 14.53 -0.22
CA SER A 53 -15.85 13.94 -1.34
C SER A 53 -15.32 12.56 -0.94
N CYS A 54 -15.21 11.68 -1.89
CA CYS A 54 -14.56 10.39 -1.69
C CYS A 54 -13.38 10.21 -2.62
N VAL A 55 -12.49 9.30 -2.28
CA VAL A 55 -11.37 8.92 -3.14
C VAL A 55 -11.73 7.64 -3.88
N VAL A 56 -11.70 7.73 -5.20
CA VAL A 56 -11.95 6.61 -6.11
C VAL A 56 -10.63 5.97 -6.46
N TYR A 57 -10.44 4.73 -6.05
CA TYR A 57 -9.22 3.97 -6.32
C TYR A 57 -9.17 3.47 -7.76
N PRO A 58 -7.96 3.24 -8.34
CA PRO A 58 -7.82 2.59 -9.62
C PRO A 58 -8.46 1.19 -9.58
N ARG A 59 -9.07 0.79 -10.70
CA ARG A 59 -9.66 -0.55 -10.81
C ARG A 59 -8.53 -1.60 -10.79
N PRO A 60 -8.50 -2.53 -9.82
CA PRO A 60 -7.40 -3.46 -9.69
C PRO A 60 -7.37 -4.48 -10.84
N ILE A 61 -6.18 -4.67 -11.44
CA ILE A 61 -5.90 -5.74 -12.39
C ILE A 61 -5.10 -6.81 -11.65
N ARG A 62 -5.63 -8.02 -11.57
CA ARG A 62 -4.94 -9.15 -10.94
C ARG A 62 -3.80 -9.63 -11.81
N THR A 63 -2.58 -9.44 -11.33
CA THR A 63 -1.34 -9.95 -11.93
C THR A 63 -0.50 -10.59 -10.82
N PRO A 64 0.40 -11.53 -11.15
CA PRO A 64 1.31 -12.08 -10.16
C PRO A 64 2.09 -10.97 -9.46
N LEU A 65 2.33 -11.14 -8.15
CA LEU A 65 3.19 -10.22 -7.40
C LEU A 65 4.62 -10.27 -7.95
N PRO A 66 5.32 -9.14 -7.97
CA PRO A 66 6.74 -9.13 -8.29
C PRO A 66 7.51 -9.93 -7.23
N PRO A 67 8.66 -10.54 -7.59
CA PRO A 67 9.51 -11.19 -6.61
C PRO A 67 9.98 -10.16 -5.58
N PRO A 68 10.15 -10.57 -4.30
CA PRO A 68 10.75 -9.72 -3.29
C PRO A 68 12.11 -9.22 -3.76
N SER A 69 12.38 -7.94 -3.61
CA SER A 69 13.68 -7.39 -3.91
C SER A 69 14.62 -7.74 -2.75
N PRO A 70 15.82 -8.30 -3.02
CA PRO A 70 16.84 -8.41 -1.99
C PRO A 70 17.06 -7.00 -1.45
N GLY A 71 16.89 -6.84 -0.14
CA GLY A 71 16.89 -5.54 0.52
C GLY A 71 18.08 -4.71 0.08
N ALA A 72 17.84 -3.59 -0.59
CA ALA A 72 18.86 -2.58 -0.76
C ALA A 72 19.30 -2.20 0.64
N GLN A 73 20.57 -2.41 0.95
CA GLN A 73 21.19 -1.92 2.17
C GLN A 73 20.91 -0.41 2.22
N THR A 74 19.85 -0.03 2.92
CA THR A 74 19.66 1.37 3.26
C THR A 74 20.72 1.71 4.29
N ASP A 75 21.70 2.52 3.88
CA ASP A 75 22.75 3.10 4.74
C ASP A 75 22.18 4.05 5.82
N HIS A 76 20.95 3.85 6.25
CA HIS A 76 20.31 4.63 7.29
C HIS A 76 20.00 3.79 8.53
N HIS A 77 21.04 3.12 9.07
CA HIS A 77 21.03 2.70 10.47
C HIS A 77 21.63 3.81 11.33
N HIS A 78 20.82 4.82 11.65
CA HIS A 78 21.03 5.63 12.84
C HIS A 78 20.15 5.05 13.95
N GLY A 79 20.77 4.25 14.82
CA GLY A 79 20.39 4.06 16.21
C GLY A 79 19.13 3.26 16.50
N ASP A 80 19.22 1.94 16.49
CA ASP A 80 18.85 1.17 17.69
C ASP A 80 19.58 -0.17 17.69
N SER A 81 20.59 -0.28 18.54
CA SER A 81 21.39 -1.49 18.75
C SER A 81 20.63 -2.42 19.69
N GLY A 82 19.89 -3.37 19.11
CA GLY A 82 19.24 -4.35 19.97
C GLY A 82 18.49 -5.45 19.24
N GLN A 83 19.20 -6.54 18.95
CA GLN A 83 18.76 -7.86 18.48
C GLN A 83 18.93 -8.10 16.97
N GLU A 84 20.22 -8.08 16.56
CA GLU A 84 20.61 -8.87 15.41
C GLU A 84 20.56 -10.35 15.82
N ASP A 85 19.58 -11.08 15.31
CA ASP A 85 19.46 -12.50 15.56
C ASP A 85 20.71 -13.23 15.05
N PHE A 86 21.49 -13.73 16.00
CA PHE A 86 22.70 -14.49 15.72
C PHE A 86 22.34 -15.83 15.10
N ALA A 87 22.55 -15.99 13.79
CA ALA A 87 22.26 -17.22 13.05
C ALA A 87 23.31 -18.31 13.24
N GLY A 88 24.57 -17.91 13.49
CA GLY A 88 25.66 -18.89 13.63
C GLY A 88 27.04 -18.32 13.36
N LEU A 89 28.04 -19.22 13.33
CA LEU A 89 29.40 -18.92 12.96
C LEU A 89 29.75 -19.71 11.69
N ARG A 90 30.33 -19.03 10.69
CA ARG A 90 30.88 -19.67 9.50
C ARG A 90 32.38 -19.36 9.34
N PRO A 91 33.13 -20.18 8.63
CA PRO A 91 34.53 -19.87 8.27
C PRO A 91 34.58 -18.56 7.46
N ARG A 92 35.63 -17.74 7.76
CA ARG A 92 35.89 -16.49 7.07
C ARG A 92 36.19 -16.70 5.59
N GLN A 93 35.58 -15.90 4.72
CA GLN A 93 36.00 -15.76 3.32
C GLN A 93 36.85 -14.48 3.16
N ILE A 94 37.66 -14.41 2.09
CA ILE A 94 38.62 -13.32 1.85
C ILE A 94 37.91 -11.95 1.73
N SER A 95 36.67 -11.95 1.30
CA SER A 95 35.82 -10.73 1.14
C SER A 95 35.18 -10.26 2.44
N ASP A 96 35.24 -11.01 3.54
CA ASP A 96 34.52 -10.66 4.77
C ASP A 96 35.24 -9.56 5.55
N PRO A 97 34.52 -8.50 5.98
CA PRO A 97 35.06 -7.42 6.77
C PRO A 97 35.52 -7.92 8.15
N THR A 98 36.69 -7.46 8.59
CA THR A 98 37.33 -7.88 9.87
C THR A 98 36.49 -7.55 11.11
N ARG A 99 35.58 -6.57 11.02
CA ARG A 99 34.66 -6.20 12.12
C ARG A 99 33.67 -7.31 12.49
N HIS A 100 33.37 -8.22 11.57
CA HIS A 100 32.41 -9.31 11.80
C HIS A 100 33.09 -10.59 12.35
N ILE A 101 34.40 -10.59 12.60
CA ILE A 101 35.09 -11.72 13.18
C ILE A 101 34.63 -11.93 14.63
N ALA A 102 34.25 -13.18 14.93
CA ALA A 102 33.82 -13.60 16.26
C ALA A 102 35.05 -13.89 17.17
N TRP A 103 35.82 -12.87 17.51
CA TRP A 103 37.06 -13.01 18.28
C TRP A 103 36.91 -13.86 19.54
N LYS A 104 35.78 -13.74 20.23
CA LYS A 104 35.47 -14.50 21.44
C LYS A 104 35.30 -16.01 21.17
N ALA A 105 34.78 -16.37 20.00
CA ALA A 105 34.59 -17.75 19.57
C ALA A 105 35.92 -18.35 19.05
N VAL A 106 36.70 -17.55 18.35
CA VAL A 106 38.06 -17.94 17.87
C VAL A 106 38.98 -18.21 19.06
N ALA A 107 38.99 -17.37 20.10
CA ALA A 107 39.79 -17.51 21.29
C ALA A 107 39.47 -18.74 22.16
N ARG A 108 38.30 -19.33 22.03
CA ARG A 108 37.85 -20.52 22.77
C ARG A 108 38.24 -21.84 22.08
N ARG A 109 38.62 -21.79 20.80
CA ARG A 109 39.05 -22.95 20.03
C ARG A 109 40.55 -22.88 19.86
N SER A 110 41.24 -23.68 20.66
CA SER A 110 42.73 -23.71 20.70
C SER A 110 43.38 -24.45 19.54
N ASP A 111 42.62 -25.10 18.65
CA ASP A 111 43.19 -26.14 17.77
C ASP A 111 43.02 -25.90 16.26
N GLU A 112 42.35 -24.87 15.82
CA GLU A 112 42.22 -24.58 14.37
C GLU A 112 42.35 -23.08 14.11
N GLN A 113 43.33 -22.68 13.29
CA GLN A 113 43.53 -21.31 12.79
C GLN A 113 42.40 -20.82 11.85
N VAL A 114 41.18 -21.29 12.05
CA VAL A 114 40.02 -20.88 11.25
C VAL A 114 39.36 -19.67 11.88
N LEU A 115 39.52 -18.53 11.24
CA LEU A 115 38.81 -17.32 11.62
C LEU A 115 37.29 -17.52 11.37
N LEU A 116 36.52 -17.39 12.42
CA LEU A 116 35.05 -17.49 12.37
C LEU A 116 34.41 -16.09 12.27
N VAL A 117 33.49 -15.93 11.35
CA VAL A 117 32.71 -14.71 11.17
C VAL A 117 31.31 -14.96 11.70
N LYS A 118 30.79 -13.99 12.45
CA LYS A 118 29.40 -14.01 12.89
C LYS A 118 28.50 -13.94 11.66
N GLN A 119 27.69 -14.96 11.49
CA GLN A 119 26.60 -14.94 10.54
C GLN A 119 25.38 -14.42 11.29
N PHE A 120 24.96 -13.23 10.96
CA PHE A 120 23.71 -12.70 11.45
C PHE A 120 22.61 -13.20 10.52
N SER A 121 21.56 -13.76 11.07
CA SER A 121 20.29 -13.93 10.39
C SER A 121 19.50 -12.62 10.41
N GLY A 122 20.20 -11.51 10.29
CA GLY A 122 19.61 -10.34 9.70
C GLY A 122 19.26 -10.77 8.29
N GLY A 123 18.17 -11.52 8.14
CA GLY A 123 17.60 -11.72 6.84
C GLY A 123 17.51 -10.33 6.27
N ALA A 124 18.12 -10.10 5.12
CA ALA A 124 17.52 -9.19 4.20
C ALA A 124 16.07 -9.64 4.21
N SER A 125 15.23 -9.03 5.04
CA SER A 125 13.83 -9.25 4.98
C SER A 125 13.51 -8.92 3.54
N ASP A 126 13.22 -9.96 2.75
CA ASP A 126 12.88 -9.80 1.37
C ASP A 126 11.70 -8.84 1.34
N GLU A 127 12.03 -7.54 1.36
CA GLU A 127 11.04 -6.49 1.42
C GLU A 127 10.32 -6.48 0.09
N LEU A 128 9.04 -6.73 0.14
CA LEU A 128 8.20 -6.64 -1.05
C LEU A 128 8.02 -5.16 -1.40
N TRP A 129 8.67 -4.73 -2.48
CA TRP A 129 8.48 -3.39 -3.03
C TRP A 129 7.61 -3.45 -4.27
N LEU A 130 6.47 -2.80 -4.19
CA LEU A 130 5.56 -2.58 -5.31
C LEU A 130 6.04 -1.32 -6.04
N ASP A 131 6.90 -1.52 -7.04
CA ASP A 131 7.59 -0.43 -7.72
C ASP A 131 6.96 -0.16 -9.09
N TRP A 132 6.76 1.10 -9.40
CA TRP A 132 6.29 1.56 -10.70
C TRP A 132 7.15 1.02 -11.86
N SER A 133 8.47 0.93 -11.67
CA SER A 133 9.40 0.45 -12.69
C SER A 133 9.19 -1.03 -13.06
N LEU A 134 8.61 -1.82 -12.16
CA LEU A 134 8.30 -3.24 -12.39
C LEU A 134 7.02 -3.45 -13.20
N THR A 135 6.23 -2.41 -13.40
CA THR A 135 5.03 -2.49 -14.24
C THR A 135 5.40 -2.42 -15.73
N PRO A 136 4.68 -3.12 -16.63
CA PRO A 136 4.97 -3.11 -18.06
C PRO A 136 4.98 -1.70 -18.66
N VAL A 137 6.05 -1.34 -19.34
CA VAL A 137 6.28 0.02 -19.90
C VAL A 137 5.40 0.29 -21.12
N ASP A 138 4.99 -0.76 -21.82
CA ASP A 138 4.09 -0.72 -22.99
C ASP A 138 2.63 -0.41 -22.62
N ARG A 139 2.29 -0.45 -21.34
CA ARG A 139 0.97 -0.12 -20.82
C ARG A 139 0.83 1.36 -20.52
N GLY A 140 -0.40 1.88 -20.70
CA GLY A 140 -0.72 3.25 -20.32
C GLY A 140 -0.63 3.46 -18.79
N GLU A 141 -0.53 4.72 -18.38
CA GLU A 141 -0.41 5.09 -16.96
C GLU A 141 -1.53 4.50 -16.10
N GLU A 142 -2.77 4.54 -16.59
CA GLU A 142 -3.95 4.01 -15.89
C GLU A 142 -3.86 2.50 -15.67
N ASP A 143 -3.39 1.76 -16.69
CA ASP A 143 -3.22 0.30 -16.57
C ASP A 143 -2.12 -0.05 -15.58
N ARG A 144 -1.03 0.71 -15.56
CA ARG A 144 0.08 0.53 -14.62
C ARG A 144 -0.36 0.79 -13.18
N LEU A 145 -1.14 1.83 -12.94
CA LEU A 145 -1.75 2.10 -11.63
C LEU A 145 -2.74 1.01 -11.21
N SER A 146 -3.49 0.48 -12.17
CA SER A 146 -4.42 -0.63 -11.96
C SER A 146 -3.70 -1.94 -11.59
N ILE A 147 -2.52 -2.20 -12.17
CA ILE A 147 -1.65 -3.33 -11.80
C ILE A 147 -1.12 -3.14 -10.38
N LEU A 148 -0.60 -1.97 -10.04
CA LEU A 148 -0.13 -1.67 -8.68
C LEU A 148 -1.26 -1.80 -7.66
N ALA A 149 -2.47 -1.35 -7.96
CA ALA A 149 -3.63 -1.56 -7.10
C ALA A 149 -3.92 -3.06 -6.89
N GLY A 150 -3.80 -3.87 -7.94
CA GLY A 150 -3.91 -5.32 -7.86
C GLY A 150 -2.85 -5.95 -6.95
N TRP A 151 -1.60 -5.51 -7.05
CA TRP A 151 -0.50 -5.97 -6.20
C TRP A 151 -0.71 -5.59 -4.73
N ILE A 152 -1.17 -4.36 -4.45
CA ILE A 152 -1.48 -3.92 -3.08
C ILE A 152 -2.52 -4.85 -2.45
N LEU A 153 -3.60 -5.17 -3.18
CA LEU A 153 -4.64 -6.05 -2.66
C LEU A 153 -4.13 -7.49 -2.46
N ALA A 154 -3.34 -8.01 -3.40
CA ALA A 154 -2.78 -9.35 -3.29
C ALA A 154 -1.77 -9.46 -2.14
N ALA A 155 -0.94 -8.44 -1.91
CA ALA A 155 -0.01 -8.40 -0.78
C ALA A 155 -0.76 -8.31 0.57
N ASP A 156 -1.83 -7.52 0.63
CA ASP A 156 -2.67 -7.41 1.83
C ASP A 156 -3.41 -8.72 2.14
N GLU A 157 -3.95 -9.41 1.11
CA GLU A 157 -4.56 -10.75 1.25
C GLU A 157 -3.56 -11.78 1.82
N GLN A 158 -2.28 -11.68 1.45
CA GLN A 158 -1.21 -12.53 1.96
C GLN A 158 -0.63 -12.07 3.30
N GLN A 159 -1.17 -10.97 3.87
CA GLN A 159 -0.64 -10.38 5.10
C GLN A 159 0.86 -10.01 4.99
N ALA A 160 1.35 -9.77 3.78
CA ALA A 160 2.72 -9.42 3.52
C ALA A 160 3.02 -7.97 3.96
N ARG A 161 4.26 -7.73 4.39
CA ARG A 161 4.76 -6.38 4.60
C ARG A 161 5.28 -5.85 3.26
N TYR A 162 4.74 -4.74 2.78
CA TYR A 162 5.10 -4.18 1.48
C TYR A 162 5.25 -2.67 1.51
N GLY A 163 6.14 -2.16 0.65
CA GLY A 163 6.29 -0.74 0.36
C GLY A 163 5.79 -0.40 -1.05
N LEU A 164 5.52 0.88 -1.30
CA LEU A 164 5.09 1.37 -2.60
C LEU A 164 6.08 2.43 -3.10
N ARG A 165 6.52 2.30 -4.37
CA ARG A 165 7.34 3.28 -5.07
C ARG A 165 6.64 3.78 -6.32
N LEU A 166 6.36 5.08 -6.34
CA LEU A 166 5.83 5.81 -7.49
C LEU A 166 6.84 6.89 -7.90
N PRO A 167 6.81 7.36 -9.14
CA PRO A 167 7.61 8.52 -9.54
C PRO A 167 7.30 9.74 -8.64
N GLY A 168 8.31 10.17 -7.89
CA GLY A 168 8.18 11.30 -6.97
C GLY A 168 7.57 11.01 -5.59
N GLN A 169 7.16 9.78 -5.30
CA GLN A 169 6.60 9.40 -4.01
C GLN A 169 6.99 7.98 -3.59
N GLN A 170 7.38 7.81 -2.33
CA GLN A 170 7.67 6.51 -1.74
C GLN A 170 6.94 6.36 -0.41
N ILE A 171 6.33 5.18 -0.20
CA ILE A 171 5.70 4.79 1.06
C ILE A 171 6.49 3.60 1.60
N ALA A 172 7.01 3.74 2.82
CA ALA A 172 7.83 2.72 3.47
C ALA A 172 7.06 1.42 3.71
N PRO A 173 7.75 0.26 3.77
CA PRO A 173 7.11 -1.02 4.00
C PRO A 173 6.37 -1.08 5.33
N SER A 174 5.08 -1.43 5.27
CA SER A 174 4.21 -1.65 6.41
C SER A 174 3.11 -2.65 6.04
N GLN A 175 2.15 -2.88 6.93
CA GLN A 175 1.02 -3.80 6.71
C GLN A 175 -0.25 -3.28 7.38
N GLY A 176 -1.39 -3.86 7.01
CA GLY A 176 -2.69 -3.59 7.62
C GLY A 176 -3.53 -2.55 6.89
N ASN A 177 -4.78 -2.41 7.32
CA ASN A 177 -5.82 -1.64 6.62
C ASN A 177 -5.45 -0.16 6.39
N THR A 178 -4.79 0.47 7.36
CA THR A 178 -4.37 1.89 7.26
C THR A 178 -3.30 2.05 6.18
N HIS A 179 -2.32 1.13 6.15
CA HIS A 179 -1.26 1.14 5.14
C HIS A 179 -1.83 0.91 3.74
N ARG A 180 -2.70 -0.11 3.60
CA ARG A 180 -3.42 -0.37 2.35
C ARG A 180 -4.17 0.86 1.85
N ALA A 181 -4.95 1.52 2.73
CA ALA A 181 -5.69 2.72 2.37
C ALA A 181 -4.77 3.85 1.93
N SER A 182 -3.64 4.06 2.61
CA SER A 182 -2.64 5.07 2.25
C SER A 182 -2.01 4.80 0.88
N CYS A 183 -1.65 3.55 0.59
CA CYS A 183 -1.11 3.16 -0.71
C CYS A 183 -2.13 3.33 -1.84
N LEU A 184 -3.38 2.86 -1.65
CA LEU A 184 -4.44 3.03 -2.65
C LEU A 184 -4.79 4.50 -2.87
N GLN A 185 -4.76 5.33 -1.83
CA GLN A 185 -4.96 6.77 -1.93
C GLN A 185 -3.85 7.44 -2.73
N ALA A 186 -2.60 7.04 -2.53
CA ALA A 186 -1.47 7.54 -3.31
C ALA A 186 -1.63 7.22 -4.80
N LEU A 187 -2.09 6.00 -5.15
CA LEU A 187 -2.40 5.64 -6.54
C LEU A 187 -3.56 6.45 -7.11
N ALA A 188 -4.61 6.66 -6.32
CA ALA A 188 -5.80 7.40 -6.76
C ALA A 188 -5.46 8.86 -7.10
N LEU A 189 -4.63 9.50 -6.28
CA LEU A 189 -4.26 10.91 -6.41
C LEU A 189 -3.02 11.12 -7.27
N TYR A 190 -2.40 10.04 -7.78
CA TYR A 190 -1.23 10.16 -8.64
C TYR A 190 -1.57 10.94 -9.91
N GLY A 191 -0.80 11.98 -10.22
CA GLY A 191 -1.05 12.87 -11.35
C GLY A 191 -2.06 14.01 -11.10
N GLU A 192 -2.85 13.97 -10.01
CA GLU A 192 -3.73 15.09 -9.64
C GLU A 192 -2.99 16.29 -9.04
N SER A 193 -1.72 16.13 -8.68
CA SER A 193 -0.90 17.18 -8.04
C SER A 193 -0.45 18.32 -8.97
N ARG A 194 -1.08 18.49 -10.12
CA ARG A 194 -0.98 19.70 -10.91
C ARG A 194 -2.29 20.49 -10.78
N PRO A 195 -2.36 21.52 -9.93
CA PRO A 195 -3.42 22.49 -10.09
C PRO A 195 -3.21 23.11 -11.48
N THR A 196 -4.08 22.79 -12.41
CA THR A 196 -4.23 23.55 -13.64
C THR A 196 -4.60 24.95 -13.17
N GLY A 197 -3.58 25.84 -13.15
CA GLY A 197 -3.79 27.26 -12.95
C GLY A 197 -4.87 27.71 -13.92
N GLY A 198 -6.00 28.13 -13.37
CA GLY A 198 -7.10 28.65 -14.13
C GLY A 198 -6.72 29.91 -14.90
N HIS A 199 -7.35 30.05 -16.00
CA HIS A 199 -7.71 31.35 -16.57
C HIS A 199 -9.22 31.47 -16.50
#